data_994217fa03b390ca07d8ec6ac7e7724e
#
_entry.id   994217fa03b390ca07d8ec6ac7e7724e
#
_cell.length_a   1.000
_cell.length_b   1.000
_cell.length_c   1.000
_cell.angle_alpha   90.00
_cell.angle_beta   90.00
_cell.angle_gamma   90.00
#
_symmetry.space_group_name_H-M   'P 1'
#
loop_
_entity.id
_entity.type
_entity.pdbx_description
1 polymer ?
#
loop_
_entity_poly.entity_id
_entity_poly.type
_entity_poly.pdbx_seq_one_letter_code
_entity_poly.pdbx_strand_id
1 'polypeptide(L)'
;MQESVPRFQRCLITTFESILMSNHMEQRSDYAIAAVVYADEGDAAIAALWQAVRQLQQNGWRVAGLLNPIDDNGRHCNSELASVADGRRFPIFQNLGRHADGCKLDSGALTTAGSVIREAIEEGVDLVVINKFGHAEIDNRGLLSEYLAAVSCGIPVLTTLHSKYLPDWRSFSGGQGGELPADSDAVLAWVNQSGNRSLP
;
A
#
# COMPACT_ATOMS: atom_id res chain seq x y z
N MET A 1 -6.46 28.90 -20.15
CA MET A 1 -6.28 28.08 -18.93
C MET A 1 -5.81 26.72 -19.39
N GLN A 2 -4.55 26.38 -19.16
CA GLN A 2 -4.02 25.03 -19.46
C GLN A 2 -4.42 24.15 -18.28
N GLU A 3 -5.30 23.19 -18.50
CA GLU A 3 -5.57 22.13 -17.52
C GLU A 3 -4.25 21.37 -17.28
N SER A 4 -3.74 21.42 -16.08
CA SER A 4 -2.54 20.67 -15.70
C SER A 4 -2.92 19.19 -15.64
N VAL A 5 -2.31 18.38 -16.50
CA VAL A 5 -2.48 16.92 -16.48
C VAL A 5 -2.07 16.39 -15.09
N PRO A 6 -2.92 15.64 -14.40
CA PRO A 6 -2.60 15.05 -13.10
C PRO A 6 -1.27 14.28 -13.11
N ARG A 7 -0.52 14.32 -12.00
CA ARG A 7 0.78 13.65 -11.88
C ARG A 7 0.69 12.17 -12.22
N PHE A 8 -0.36 11.51 -11.77
CA PHE A 8 -0.63 10.11 -12.06
C PHE A 8 -0.72 9.84 -13.57
N GLN A 9 -1.45 10.65 -14.35
CA GLN A 9 -1.54 10.50 -15.80
C GLN A 9 -0.19 10.76 -16.48
N ARG A 10 0.60 11.71 -15.98
CA ARG A 10 1.96 11.95 -16.48
C ARG A 10 2.88 10.77 -16.21
N CYS A 11 2.80 10.16 -15.01
CA CYS A 11 3.59 8.96 -14.68
C CYS A 11 3.29 7.80 -15.63
N LEU A 12 2.01 7.52 -15.93
CA LEU A 12 1.62 6.48 -16.89
C LEU A 12 2.18 6.72 -18.28
N ILE A 13 2.14 7.95 -18.79
CA ILE A 13 2.66 8.31 -20.12
C ILE A 13 4.17 8.11 -20.15
N THR A 14 4.91 8.60 -19.16
CA THR A 14 6.37 8.47 -19.10
C THR A 14 6.81 7.01 -19.02
N THR A 15 6.09 6.18 -18.24
CA THR A 15 6.39 4.75 -18.14
C THR A 15 6.17 4.05 -19.48
N PHE A 16 5.11 4.40 -20.22
CA PHE A 16 4.81 3.82 -21.53
C PHE A 16 5.87 4.21 -22.57
N GLU A 17 6.33 5.47 -22.58
CA GLU A 17 7.41 5.94 -23.45
C GLU A 17 8.74 5.28 -23.12
N SER A 18 9.07 5.07 -21.86
CA SER A 18 10.28 4.38 -21.42
C SER A 18 10.30 2.92 -21.82
N ILE A 19 9.17 2.21 -21.75
CA ILE A 19 9.05 0.82 -22.19
C ILE A 19 9.25 0.70 -23.71
N LEU A 20 8.78 1.66 -24.50
CA LEU A 20 8.96 1.67 -25.96
C LEU A 20 10.38 1.97 -26.42
N MET A 21 11.18 2.67 -25.62
CA MET A 21 12.56 3.05 -25.94
C MET A 21 13.62 2.08 -25.42
N SER A 22 13.28 1.16 -24.50
CA SER A 22 14.21 0.23 -23.85
C SER A 22 14.25 -1.14 -24.52
N ASN A 23 14.73 -1.22 -25.77
CA ASN A 23 15.34 -2.44 -26.28
C ASN A 23 16.81 -2.45 -25.88
N HIS A 24 17.19 -3.31 -24.93
CA HIS A 24 18.53 -3.58 -24.38
C HIS A 24 19.02 -2.63 -23.27
N MET A 25 18.62 -2.96 -22.04
CA MET A 25 19.52 -2.90 -20.86
C MET A 25 18.83 -3.63 -19.70
N GLU A 26 19.61 -4.32 -18.86
CA GLU A 26 19.17 -5.08 -17.69
C GLU A 26 18.02 -4.40 -16.95
N GLN A 27 16.86 -5.05 -16.93
CA GLN A 27 15.69 -4.59 -16.17
C GLN A 27 16.01 -4.66 -14.66
N ARG A 28 16.59 -3.61 -14.11
CA ARG A 28 16.30 -3.28 -12.72
C ARG A 28 14.84 -2.86 -12.70
N SER A 29 14.01 -3.62 -11.99
CA SER A 29 12.65 -3.24 -11.69
C SER A 29 12.70 -1.89 -10.96
N ASP A 30 12.33 -0.81 -11.64
CA ASP A 30 12.38 0.57 -11.11
C ASP A 30 11.31 0.83 -10.02
N TYR A 31 10.51 -0.18 -9.65
CA TYR A 31 9.47 -0.04 -8.64
C TYR A 31 9.75 -0.93 -7.44
N ALA A 32 9.72 -0.30 -6.29
CA ALA A 32 9.88 -0.95 -5.01
C ALA A 32 8.51 -1.29 -4.42
N ILE A 33 8.22 -2.57 -4.26
CA ILE A 33 7.02 -3.05 -3.58
C ILE A 33 7.40 -4.19 -2.63
N ALA A 34 6.87 -4.17 -1.39
CA ALA A 34 7.09 -5.26 -0.44
C ALA A 34 5.86 -5.51 0.43
N ALA A 35 5.75 -6.75 0.88
CA ALA A 35 4.70 -7.19 1.77
C ALA A 35 5.27 -7.74 3.08
N VAL A 36 4.71 -7.34 4.20
CA VAL A 36 4.94 -7.96 5.51
C VAL A 36 4.07 -9.21 5.58
N VAL A 37 4.72 -10.37 5.57
CA VAL A 37 4.05 -11.68 5.47
C VAL A 37 3.69 -12.20 6.86
N TYR A 38 2.46 -12.69 7.02
CA TYR A 38 1.97 -13.30 8.24
C TYR A 38 1.18 -14.59 7.93
N ALA A 39 1.04 -15.47 8.92
CA ALA A 39 0.32 -16.75 8.78
C ALA A 39 -0.85 -16.89 9.78
N ASP A 40 -1.02 -15.91 10.67
CA ASP A 40 -2.01 -15.86 11.71
C ASP A 40 -3.09 -14.78 11.43
N GLU A 41 -3.55 -14.07 12.45
CA GLU A 41 -4.52 -12.96 12.30
C GLU A 41 -3.89 -11.67 11.73
N GLY A 42 -2.55 -11.53 11.75
CA GLY A 42 -1.82 -10.41 11.17
C GLY A 42 -1.63 -9.21 12.11
N ASP A 43 -1.98 -9.32 13.40
CA ASP A 43 -1.83 -8.23 14.36
C ASP A 43 -0.37 -7.74 14.44
N ALA A 44 0.59 -8.67 14.51
CA ALA A 44 2.01 -8.34 14.56
C ALA A 44 2.50 -7.64 13.27
N ALA A 45 2.02 -8.08 12.11
CA ALA A 45 2.38 -7.48 10.82
C ALA A 45 1.87 -6.03 10.70
N ILE A 46 0.62 -5.79 11.12
CA ILE A 46 0.04 -4.45 11.11
C ILE A 46 0.73 -3.56 12.15
N ALA A 47 1.03 -4.09 13.33
CA ALA A 47 1.77 -3.37 14.37
C ALA A 47 3.17 -2.95 13.91
N ALA A 48 3.90 -3.85 13.24
CA ALA A 48 5.22 -3.56 12.67
C ALA A 48 5.15 -2.44 11.63
N LEU A 49 4.15 -2.45 10.74
CA LEU A 49 3.94 -1.36 9.78
C LEU A 49 3.61 -0.03 10.47
N TRP A 50 2.73 -0.02 11.48
CA TRP A 50 2.43 1.20 12.23
C TRP A 50 3.66 1.75 12.94
N GLN A 51 4.50 0.88 13.51
CA GLN A 51 5.74 1.29 14.16
C GLN A 51 6.72 1.91 13.15
N ALA A 52 6.94 1.24 12.02
CA ALA A 52 7.81 1.74 10.96
C ALA A 52 7.30 3.08 10.39
N VAL A 53 6.00 3.21 10.11
CA VAL A 53 5.39 4.46 9.63
C VAL A 53 5.64 5.61 10.61
N ARG A 54 5.39 5.42 11.90
CA ARG A 54 5.64 6.46 12.92
C ARG A 54 7.09 6.89 12.95
N GLN A 55 8.02 5.94 12.86
CA GLN A 55 9.45 6.24 12.86
C GLN A 55 9.88 6.98 11.60
N LEU A 56 9.37 6.60 10.43
CA LEU A 56 9.61 7.30 9.17
C LEU A 56 9.10 8.75 9.22
N GLN A 57 7.89 8.95 9.72
CA GLN A 57 7.30 10.28 9.87
C GLN A 57 8.10 11.16 10.84
N GLN A 58 8.57 10.60 11.97
CA GLN A 58 9.46 11.30 12.92
C GLN A 58 10.78 11.73 12.26
N ASN A 59 11.26 10.96 11.28
CA ASN A 59 12.43 11.27 10.47
C ASN A 59 12.11 12.15 9.24
N GLY A 60 10.92 12.75 9.19
CA GLY A 60 10.50 13.70 8.17
C GLY A 60 10.13 13.08 6.83
N TRP A 61 9.83 11.78 6.78
CA TRP A 61 9.28 11.14 5.59
C TRP A 61 7.79 11.50 5.44
N ARG A 62 7.40 11.78 4.20
CA ARG A 62 5.99 11.93 3.85
C ARG A 62 5.43 10.56 3.53
N VAL A 63 4.80 9.95 4.52
CA VAL A 63 4.17 8.63 4.40
C VAL A 63 2.67 8.81 4.32
N ALA A 64 2.04 8.26 3.29
CA ALA A 64 0.59 8.22 3.16
C ALA A 64 0.10 6.79 2.95
N GLY A 65 -1.19 6.60 3.11
CA GLY A 65 -1.81 5.30 2.90
C GLY A 65 -2.85 4.95 3.94
N LEU A 66 -3.23 3.70 3.93
CA LEU A 66 -4.32 3.16 4.74
C LEU A 66 -3.87 1.89 5.46
N LEU A 67 -4.05 1.85 6.77
CA LEU A 67 -3.83 0.65 7.60
C LEU A 67 -5.05 0.38 8.48
N ASN A 68 -5.27 -0.87 8.86
CA ASN A 68 -6.23 -1.14 9.92
C ASN A 68 -5.78 -0.49 11.23
N PRO A 69 -6.66 0.21 11.95
CA PRO A 69 -6.33 0.76 13.25
C PRO A 69 -6.09 -0.36 14.27
N ILE A 70 -5.22 -0.10 15.24
CA ILE A 70 -4.87 -1.02 16.33
C ILE A 70 -5.45 -0.45 17.63
N ASP A 71 -6.04 -1.32 18.45
CA ASP A 71 -6.52 -1.00 19.80
C ASP A 71 -5.38 -1.04 20.84
N ASP A 72 -5.69 -0.67 22.08
CA ASP A 72 -4.74 -0.66 23.20
C ASP A 72 -4.21 -2.06 23.58
N ASN A 73 -4.87 -3.13 23.12
CA ASN A 73 -4.44 -4.52 23.30
C ASN A 73 -3.57 -5.04 22.13
N GLY A 74 -3.27 -4.19 21.17
CA GLY A 74 -2.48 -4.55 20.00
C GLY A 74 -3.25 -5.32 18.91
N ARG A 75 -4.59 -5.39 19.01
CA ARG A 75 -5.45 -6.03 18.01
C ARG A 75 -5.90 -5.04 16.95
N HIS A 76 -5.83 -5.45 15.70
CA HIS A 76 -6.32 -4.61 14.62
C HIS A 76 -7.83 -4.76 14.38
N CYS A 77 -8.45 -3.69 13.90
CA CYS A 77 -9.86 -3.68 13.53
C CYS A 77 -10.00 -3.88 12.01
N ASN A 78 -10.50 -5.05 11.60
CA ASN A 78 -10.69 -5.38 10.18
C ASN A 78 -11.81 -4.59 9.50
N SER A 79 -12.75 -4.01 10.27
CA SER A 79 -13.90 -3.30 9.71
C SER A 79 -13.63 -1.84 9.34
N GLU A 80 -12.44 -1.34 9.67
CA GLU A 80 -12.04 0.04 9.41
C GLU A 80 -10.65 0.12 8.80
N LEU A 81 -10.41 1.17 8.03
CA LEU A 81 -9.10 1.65 7.65
C LEU A 81 -8.84 3.02 8.29
N ALA A 82 -7.61 3.28 8.64
CA ALA A 82 -7.15 4.58 9.11
C ALA A 82 -6.11 5.14 8.15
N SER A 83 -6.24 6.40 7.79
CA SER A 83 -5.20 7.14 7.08
C SER A 83 -3.97 7.27 7.98
N VAL A 84 -2.82 6.87 7.49
CA VAL A 84 -1.56 6.95 8.25
C VAL A 84 -1.04 8.38 8.37
N ALA A 85 -1.50 9.28 7.50
CA ALA A 85 -1.07 10.68 7.48
C ALA A 85 -1.76 11.52 8.55
N ASP A 86 -3.06 11.35 8.75
CA ASP A 86 -3.89 12.21 9.61
C ASP A 86 -4.81 11.46 10.58
N GLY A 87 -4.81 10.14 10.55
CA GLY A 87 -5.61 9.30 11.45
C GLY A 87 -7.10 9.26 11.11
N ARG A 88 -7.57 9.86 10.01
CA ARG A 88 -8.98 9.73 9.57
C ARG A 88 -9.36 8.27 9.43
N ARG A 89 -10.56 7.91 9.90
CA ARG A 89 -11.07 6.54 9.86
C ARG A 89 -12.13 6.37 8.79
N PHE A 90 -12.09 5.22 8.13
CA PHE A 90 -13.01 4.83 7.06
C PHE A 90 -13.60 3.47 7.39
N PRO A 91 -14.86 3.38 7.85
CA PRO A 91 -15.58 2.11 7.94
C PRO A 91 -15.73 1.52 6.55
N ILE A 92 -15.25 0.29 6.35
CA ILE A 92 -15.22 -0.36 5.04
C ILE A 92 -16.15 -1.58 4.93
N PHE A 93 -16.94 -1.86 5.96
CA PHE A 93 -17.93 -2.92 5.94
C PHE A 93 -19.34 -2.38 6.16
N GLN A 94 -20.28 -2.90 5.37
CA GLN A 94 -21.68 -2.60 5.53
C GLN A 94 -22.25 -3.31 6.76
N ASN A 95 -22.97 -2.57 7.61
CA ASN A 95 -23.78 -3.17 8.66
C ASN A 95 -25.11 -3.66 8.06
N LEU A 96 -25.14 -4.91 7.63
CA LEU A 96 -26.30 -5.50 6.97
C LEU A 96 -27.44 -5.92 7.95
N GLY A 97 -27.32 -5.57 9.25
CA GLY A 97 -28.34 -5.91 10.25
C GLY A 97 -28.31 -7.37 10.73
N ARG A 98 -29.23 -7.72 11.68
CA ARG A 98 -29.22 -8.98 12.45
C ARG A 98 -29.43 -10.27 11.64
N HIS A 99 -29.72 -10.20 10.35
CA HIS A 99 -30.09 -11.36 9.53
C HIS A 99 -29.22 -11.55 8.29
N ALA A 100 -28.09 -10.85 8.19
CA ALA A 100 -27.17 -11.01 7.07
C ALA A 100 -26.04 -11.96 7.45
N ASP A 101 -25.85 -13.00 6.67
CA ASP A 101 -24.69 -13.89 6.77
C ASP A 101 -23.45 -13.16 6.24
N GLY A 102 -22.63 -12.63 7.17
CA GLY A 102 -21.32 -12.06 6.91
C GLY A 102 -21.28 -10.54 6.72
N CYS A 103 -20.14 -9.95 7.08
CA CYS A 103 -19.81 -8.56 6.78
C CYS A 103 -19.46 -8.41 5.29
N LYS A 104 -20.21 -7.58 4.57
CA LYS A 104 -19.92 -7.30 3.16
C LYS A 104 -19.04 -6.06 3.04
N LEU A 105 -17.92 -6.21 2.36
CA LEU A 105 -17.04 -5.09 2.03
C LEU A 105 -17.83 -4.03 1.24
N ASP A 106 -17.79 -2.78 1.71
CA ASP A 106 -18.40 -1.65 1.04
C ASP A 106 -17.43 -1.06 0.01
N SER A 107 -17.69 -1.36 -1.26
CA SER A 107 -16.84 -0.87 -2.36
C SER A 107 -16.86 0.65 -2.49
N GLY A 108 -17.98 1.31 -2.16
CA GLY A 108 -18.06 2.77 -2.18
C GLY A 108 -17.21 3.41 -1.08
N ALA A 109 -17.31 2.87 0.14
CA ALA A 109 -16.47 3.31 1.26
C ALA A 109 -14.98 3.07 0.99
N LEU A 110 -14.64 1.92 0.38
CA LEU A 110 -13.26 1.61 0.01
C LEU A 110 -12.74 2.55 -1.09
N THR A 111 -13.56 2.90 -2.09
CA THR A 111 -13.21 3.89 -3.12
C THR A 111 -12.96 5.27 -2.50
N THR A 112 -13.79 5.67 -1.52
CA THR A 112 -13.62 6.91 -0.77
C THR A 112 -12.33 6.89 0.05
N ALA A 113 -12.02 5.78 0.72
CA ALA A 113 -10.75 5.63 1.44
C ALA A 113 -9.54 5.69 0.48
N GLY A 114 -9.63 5.05 -0.69
CA GLY A 114 -8.59 5.07 -1.71
C GLY A 114 -8.25 6.48 -2.26
N SER A 115 -9.20 7.44 -2.21
CA SER A 115 -8.92 8.81 -2.64
C SER A 115 -7.77 9.46 -1.88
N VAL A 116 -7.61 9.12 -0.60
CA VAL A 116 -6.50 9.59 0.25
C VAL A 116 -5.15 9.23 -0.35
N ILE A 117 -5.02 8.01 -0.89
CA ILE A 117 -3.78 7.56 -1.52
C ILE A 117 -3.55 8.31 -2.83
N ARG A 118 -4.58 8.49 -3.66
CA ARG A 118 -4.47 9.21 -4.92
C ARG A 118 -4.09 10.67 -4.71
N GLU A 119 -4.74 11.34 -3.77
CA GLU A 119 -4.41 12.73 -3.38
C GLU A 119 -2.96 12.84 -2.93
N ALA A 120 -2.49 11.94 -2.07
CA ALA A 120 -1.12 11.91 -1.59
C ALA A 120 -0.09 11.66 -2.71
N ILE A 121 -0.41 10.81 -3.70
CA ILE A 121 0.44 10.60 -4.89
C ILE A 121 0.58 11.90 -5.70
N GLU A 122 -0.52 12.66 -5.88
CA GLU A 122 -0.49 13.94 -6.58
C GLU A 122 0.33 15.00 -5.83
N GLU A 123 0.24 15.04 -4.49
CA GLU A 123 1.03 15.93 -3.63
C GLU A 123 2.51 15.53 -3.55
N GLY A 124 2.82 14.30 -3.88
CA GLY A 124 4.16 13.73 -3.87
C GLY A 124 4.57 13.25 -2.48
N VAL A 125 4.43 11.96 -2.23
CA VAL A 125 4.87 11.27 -1.01
C VAL A 125 6.12 10.45 -1.25
N ASP A 126 6.82 10.09 -0.16
CA ASP A 126 8.04 9.32 -0.21
C ASP A 126 7.77 7.81 -0.09
N LEU A 127 6.61 7.43 0.48
CA LEU A 127 6.17 6.04 0.68
C LEU A 127 4.65 5.97 0.73
N VAL A 128 4.09 4.93 0.12
CA VAL A 128 2.66 4.57 0.25
C VAL A 128 2.54 3.26 1.00
N VAL A 129 1.58 3.20 1.96
CA VAL A 129 1.26 1.99 2.71
C VAL A 129 -0.19 1.61 2.45
N ILE A 130 -0.43 0.37 2.02
CA ILE A 130 -1.77 -0.12 1.69
C ILE A 130 -2.04 -1.43 2.44
N ASN A 131 -3.01 -1.46 3.32
CA ASN A 131 -3.47 -2.68 3.96
C ASN A 131 -4.75 -3.13 3.25
N LYS A 132 -4.79 -4.33 2.76
CA LYS A 132 -3.80 -5.41 2.63
C LYS A 132 -3.86 -5.95 1.21
N PHE A 133 -2.82 -6.63 0.73
CA PHE A 133 -2.95 -7.43 -0.50
C PHE A 133 -3.65 -8.75 -0.16
N GLY A 134 -4.78 -9.00 -0.80
CA GLY A 134 -5.59 -10.17 -0.54
C GLY A 134 -6.59 -10.47 -1.65
N HIS A 135 -7.66 -11.17 -1.31
CA HIS A 135 -8.66 -11.66 -2.27
C HIS A 135 -9.27 -10.55 -3.15
N ALA A 136 -9.50 -9.37 -2.58
CA ALA A 136 -10.07 -8.26 -3.34
C ALA A 136 -9.12 -7.78 -4.46
N GLU A 137 -7.82 -7.67 -4.18
CA GLU A 137 -6.80 -7.25 -5.13
C GLU A 137 -6.56 -8.35 -6.20
N ILE A 138 -6.56 -9.63 -5.79
CA ILE A 138 -6.44 -10.78 -6.70
C ILE A 138 -7.61 -10.82 -7.69
N ASP A 139 -8.82 -10.46 -7.26
CA ASP A 139 -10.01 -10.36 -8.10
C ASP A 139 -10.09 -9.05 -8.92
N ASN A 140 -9.00 -8.28 -9.03
CA ASN A 140 -8.96 -6.97 -9.67
C ASN A 140 -9.98 -5.97 -9.09
N ARG A 141 -10.17 -6.01 -7.80
CA ARG A 141 -11.01 -5.12 -6.99
C ARG A 141 -10.17 -4.49 -5.88
N GLY A 142 -10.80 -4.03 -4.83
CA GLY A 142 -10.08 -3.48 -3.68
C GLY A 142 -9.36 -2.18 -4.01
N LEU A 143 -8.13 -2.06 -3.54
CA LEU A 143 -7.24 -0.91 -3.75
C LEU A 143 -6.18 -1.16 -4.84
N LEU A 144 -6.43 -2.09 -5.77
CA LEU A 144 -5.46 -2.44 -6.81
C LEU A 144 -5.06 -1.24 -7.67
N SER A 145 -5.99 -0.33 -7.97
CA SER A 145 -5.70 0.89 -8.74
C SER A 145 -4.72 1.80 -8.02
N GLU A 146 -4.77 1.87 -6.69
CA GLU A 146 -3.87 2.65 -5.85
C GLU A 146 -2.46 2.05 -5.80
N TYR A 147 -2.35 0.70 -5.76
CA TYR A 147 -1.07 0.01 -5.93
C TYR A 147 -0.40 0.38 -7.25
N LEU A 148 -1.15 0.23 -8.35
CA LEU A 148 -0.65 0.52 -9.69
C LEU A 148 -0.28 1.99 -9.86
N ALA A 149 -1.09 2.90 -9.29
CA ALA A 149 -0.82 4.34 -9.31
C ALA A 149 0.50 4.68 -8.63
N ALA A 150 0.72 4.19 -7.40
CA ALA A 150 1.95 4.46 -6.65
C ALA A 150 3.18 3.90 -7.37
N VAL A 151 3.11 2.63 -7.80
CA VAL A 151 4.19 1.94 -8.51
C VAL A 151 4.54 2.67 -9.82
N SER A 152 3.53 3.06 -10.62
CA SER A 152 3.75 3.80 -11.89
C SER A 152 4.39 5.16 -11.69
N CYS A 153 4.24 5.75 -10.52
CA CYS A 153 4.91 7.01 -10.15
C CYS A 153 6.28 6.79 -9.49
N GLY A 154 6.79 5.56 -9.43
CA GLY A 154 8.06 5.23 -8.80
C GLY A 154 8.05 5.41 -7.28
N ILE A 155 6.86 5.39 -6.65
CA ILE A 155 6.72 5.54 -5.20
C ILE A 155 6.77 4.15 -4.58
N PRO A 156 7.66 3.89 -3.61
CA PRO A 156 7.71 2.62 -2.89
C PRO A 156 6.37 2.30 -2.22
N VAL A 157 5.98 1.02 -2.25
CA VAL A 157 4.71 0.55 -1.66
C VAL A 157 4.98 -0.55 -0.64
N LEU A 158 4.42 -0.40 0.55
CA LEU A 158 4.37 -1.42 1.58
C LEU A 158 2.95 -1.93 1.79
N THR A 159 2.82 -3.23 2.01
CA THR A 159 1.53 -3.86 2.33
C THR A 159 1.68 -4.95 3.38
N THR A 160 0.56 -5.51 3.83
CA THR A 160 0.53 -6.78 4.56
C THR A 160 -0.01 -7.89 3.67
N LEU A 161 0.43 -9.12 3.91
CA LEU A 161 0.10 -10.27 3.09
C LEU A 161 -0.06 -11.53 3.95
N HIS A 162 -1.22 -12.15 3.90
CA HIS A 162 -1.34 -13.50 4.49
C HIS A 162 -0.62 -14.51 3.60
N SER A 163 0.18 -15.40 4.20
CA SER A 163 1.05 -16.37 3.53
C SER A 163 0.35 -17.26 2.50
N LYS A 164 -0.96 -17.51 2.66
CA LYS A 164 -1.76 -18.27 1.68
C LYS A 164 -1.84 -17.60 0.29
N TYR A 165 -1.62 -16.27 0.22
CA TYR A 165 -1.65 -15.50 -1.03
C TYR A 165 -0.25 -15.23 -1.60
N LEU A 166 0.80 -15.85 -1.07
CA LEU A 166 2.16 -15.71 -1.60
C LEU A 166 2.29 -16.03 -3.11
N PRO A 167 1.64 -17.08 -3.64
CA PRO A 167 1.69 -17.33 -5.09
C PRO A 167 1.11 -16.18 -5.91
N ASP A 168 -0.02 -15.61 -5.47
CA ASP A 168 -0.69 -14.49 -6.14
C ASP A 168 0.15 -13.21 -6.04
N TRP A 169 0.75 -12.95 -4.87
CA TRP A 169 1.69 -11.85 -4.67
C TRP A 169 2.88 -11.90 -5.61
N ARG A 170 3.51 -13.07 -5.72
CA ARG A 170 4.64 -13.29 -6.63
C ARG A 170 4.26 -13.08 -8.07
N SER A 171 3.06 -13.55 -8.46
CA SER A 171 2.52 -13.31 -9.80
C SER A 171 2.26 -11.83 -10.05
N PHE A 172 1.62 -11.13 -9.11
CA PHE A 172 1.32 -9.70 -9.19
C PHE A 172 2.57 -8.83 -9.28
N SER A 173 3.58 -9.13 -8.47
CA SER A 173 4.83 -8.37 -8.41
C SER A 173 5.88 -8.82 -9.46
N GLY A 174 5.53 -9.76 -10.34
CA GLY A 174 6.48 -10.33 -11.31
C GLY A 174 7.68 -11.02 -10.65
N GLY A 175 7.52 -11.52 -9.41
CA GLY A 175 8.58 -12.13 -8.62
C GLY A 175 9.59 -11.15 -8.02
N GLN A 176 9.38 -9.84 -8.17
CA GLN A 176 10.28 -8.78 -7.68
C GLN A 176 9.83 -8.19 -6.33
N GLY A 177 8.61 -8.49 -5.87
CA GLY A 177 8.09 -8.00 -4.60
C GLY A 177 8.83 -8.54 -3.39
N GLY A 178 9.25 -7.66 -2.49
CA GLY A 178 9.86 -8.05 -1.22
C GLY A 178 8.90 -8.81 -0.33
N GLU A 179 9.41 -9.82 0.38
CA GLU A 179 8.69 -10.58 1.39
C GLU A 179 9.39 -10.35 2.74
N LEU A 180 8.76 -9.61 3.63
CA LEU A 180 9.35 -9.15 4.88
C LEU A 180 8.71 -9.89 6.07
N PRO A 181 9.47 -10.14 7.14
CA PRO A 181 8.89 -10.62 8.40
C PRO A 181 8.07 -9.51 9.07
N ALA A 182 7.23 -9.89 10.05
CA ALA A 182 6.45 -8.96 10.87
C ALA A 182 7.35 -8.25 11.92
N ASP A 183 8.30 -7.48 11.43
CA ASP A 183 9.32 -6.78 12.19
C ASP A 183 9.55 -5.37 11.60
N SER A 184 9.45 -4.35 12.46
CA SER A 184 9.61 -2.94 12.05
C SER A 184 11.01 -2.63 11.52
N ASP A 185 12.06 -3.24 12.08
CA ASP A 185 13.43 -2.98 11.66
C ASP A 185 13.70 -3.54 10.26
N ALA A 186 13.13 -4.71 9.96
CA ALA A 186 13.17 -5.28 8.61
C ALA A 186 12.43 -4.40 7.59
N VAL A 187 11.29 -3.82 7.97
CA VAL A 187 10.53 -2.86 7.15
C VAL A 187 11.38 -1.61 6.88
N LEU A 188 11.97 -1.03 7.91
CA LEU A 188 12.81 0.18 7.79
C LEU A 188 14.06 -0.08 6.95
N ALA A 189 14.70 -1.25 7.12
CA ALA A 189 15.86 -1.64 6.31
C ALA A 189 15.48 -1.73 4.82
N TRP A 190 14.31 -2.32 4.51
CA TRP A 190 13.83 -2.39 3.14
C TRP A 190 13.53 -1.00 2.55
N VAL A 191 12.87 -0.12 3.30
CA VAL A 191 12.57 1.26 2.86
C VAL A 191 13.85 2.02 2.53
N ASN A 192 14.92 1.88 3.36
CA ASN A 192 16.21 2.51 3.11
C ASN A 192 16.90 2.03 1.82
N GLN A 193 16.68 0.78 1.45
CA GLN A 193 17.27 0.21 0.22
C GLN A 193 16.46 0.56 -1.03
N SER A 194 15.16 0.77 -0.87
CA SER A 194 14.20 0.92 -1.96
C SER A 194 13.81 2.37 -2.23
N GLY A 195 14.01 3.27 -1.26
CA GLY A 195 13.65 4.68 -1.37
C GLY A 195 14.78 5.52 -1.99
N ASN A 196 14.38 6.59 -2.67
CA ASN A 196 15.31 7.63 -3.15
C ASN A 196 15.86 8.52 -2.01
N ARG A 197 15.52 8.19 -0.77
CA ARG A 197 15.89 8.93 0.44
C ARG A 197 16.38 7.94 1.49
N SER A 198 17.57 8.16 2.04
CA SER A 198 18.11 7.38 3.16
C SER A 198 17.60 7.94 4.49
N LEU A 199 17.35 7.06 5.47
CA LEU A 199 17.18 7.46 6.87
C LEU A 199 18.53 8.01 7.38
N PRO A 200 18.52 9.00 8.26
CA PRO A 200 19.72 9.56 8.87
C PRO A 200 20.44 8.54 9.77
#